data_c5b6e8dc0152efe7161777009f7b2a97
#
_entry.id   c5b6e8dc0152efe7161777009f7b2a97
#
_cell.length_a   1.000
_cell.length_b   1.000
_cell.length_c   1.000
_cell.angle_alpha   90.00
_cell.angle_beta   90.00
_cell.angle_gamma   90.00
#
_symmetry.space_group_name_H-M   'P 1'
#
loop_
_entity.id
_entity.type
_entity.pdbx_description
1 polymer ?
#
loop_
_entity_poly.entity_id
_entity_poly.type
_entity_poly.pdbx_seq_one_letter_code
_entity_poly.pdbx_strand_id
1 'polypeptide(L)'
;NPSSAASDVYKRQVLSFVLFATSSGLPDLDVVDAFINNIGVVASAIIMCVVVGWVLRRTKLLQDHLNAVSESRMIGLWWRLLVGAVVPVLLGYMFIQTLWTYLSEGYESEAYSSGFVMVFGWGMLLVVALGTAVMSLIPWKTPVDEFEALTLEAASQEED
;
A
#
# COMPACT_ATOMS: atom_id res chain seq x y z
N ASN A 1 -6.15 -14.41 -22.37
CA ASN A 1 -7.18 -15.45 -22.50
C ASN A 1 -8.34 -15.11 -21.54
N PRO A 2 -9.54 -14.70 -22.05
CA PRO A 2 -10.65 -14.27 -21.19
C PRO A 2 -11.11 -15.34 -20.20
N SER A 3 -10.88 -16.62 -20.50
CA SER A 3 -11.22 -17.73 -19.62
C SER A 3 -10.35 -17.81 -18.36
N SER A 4 -9.08 -17.38 -18.42
CA SER A 4 -8.20 -17.37 -17.24
C SER A 4 -8.58 -16.25 -16.27
N ALA A 5 -8.90 -15.06 -16.77
CA ALA A 5 -9.35 -13.94 -15.97
C ALA A 5 -10.66 -14.25 -15.23
N ALA A 6 -11.64 -14.86 -15.92
CA ALA A 6 -12.88 -15.30 -15.31
C ALA A 6 -12.65 -16.35 -14.21
N SER A 7 -11.76 -17.33 -14.46
CA SER A 7 -11.40 -18.36 -13.47
C SER A 7 -10.76 -17.74 -12.21
N ASP A 8 -9.91 -16.72 -12.36
CA ASP A 8 -9.27 -16.07 -11.23
C ASP A 8 -10.25 -15.23 -10.41
N VAL A 9 -11.23 -14.59 -11.05
CA VAL A 9 -12.32 -13.89 -10.37
C VAL A 9 -13.15 -14.86 -9.54
N TYR A 10 -13.55 -16.01 -10.12
CA TYR A 10 -14.30 -17.05 -9.39
C TYR A 10 -13.52 -17.60 -8.19
N LYS A 11 -12.23 -17.87 -8.33
CA LYS A 11 -11.38 -18.35 -7.21
C LYS A 11 -11.34 -17.35 -6.06
N ARG A 12 -11.20 -16.06 -6.38
CA ARG A 12 -11.20 -14.98 -5.38
C ARG A 12 -12.57 -14.86 -4.71
N GLN A 13 -13.65 -14.92 -5.47
CA GLN A 13 -15.02 -14.89 -4.93
C GLN A 13 -15.31 -16.07 -4.01
N VAL A 14 -14.95 -17.29 -4.41
CA VAL A 14 -15.13 -18.49 -3.57
C VAL A 14 -14.33 -18.38 -2.29
N LEU A 15 -13.07 -17.93 -2.36
CA LEU A 15 -12.25 -17.74 -1.18
C LEU A 15 -12.85 -16.71 -0.24
N SER A 16 -13.30 -15.56 -0.75
CA SER A 16 -13.98 -14.52 0.05
C SER A 16 -15.28 -15.05 0.65
N PHE A 17 -16.05 -15.82 -0.12
CA PHE A 17 -17.30 -16.39 0.36
C PHE A 17 -17.06 -17.38 1.51
N VAL A 18 -16.08 -18.26 1.39
CA VAL A 18 -15.72 -19.21 2.46
C VAL A 18 -15.26 -18.49 3.74
N LEU A 19 -14.50 -17.39 3.59
CA LEU A 19 -14.02 -16.62 4.74
C LEU A 19 -15.13 -15.81 5.42
N PHE A 20 -16.03 -15.20 4.64
CA PHE A 20 -16.99 -14.21 5.16
C PHE A 20 -18.45 -14.68 5.19
N ALA A 21 -18.78 -15.89 4.69
CA ALA A 21 -20.14 -16.43 4.70
C ALA A 21 -20.55 -17.05 6.06
N THR A 22 -19.67 -17.00 7.05
CA THR A 22 -19.98 -17.45 8.41
C THR A 22 -20.71 -16.37 9.21
N SER A 23 -21.37 -16.75 10.31
CA SER A 23 -22.01 -15.79 11.23
C SER A 23 -21.05 -14.76 11.84
N SER A 24 -19.74 -15.05 11.81
CA SER A 24 -18.66 -14.15 12.24
C SER A 24 -18.13 -13.26 11.12
N GLY A 25 -18.64 -13.37 9.90
CA GLY A 25 -18.08 -12.70 8.73
C GLY A 25 -18.09 -11.17 8.78
N LEU A 26 -19.11 -10.56 9.40
CA LEU A 26 -19.14 -9.10 9.60
C LEU A 26 -18.12 -8.64 10.63
N PRO A 27 -18.01 -9.23 11.82
CA PRO A 27 -16.93 -8.95 12.77
C PRO A 27 -15.53 -9.18 12.20
N ASP A 28 -15.32 -10.28 11.44
CA ASP A 28 -14.05 -10.57 10.78
C ASP A 28 -13.66 -9.46 9.79
N LEU A 29 -14.64 -9.03 8.98
CA LEU A 29 -14.44 -7.96 8.00
C LEU A 29 -14.11 -6.63 8.68
N ASP A 30 -14.81 -6.28 9.76
CA ASP A 30 -14.61 -5.04 10.50
C ASP A 30 -13.19 -4.96 11.09
N VAL A 31 -12.75 -6.00 11.79
CA VAL A 31 -11.41 -6.06 12.36
C VAL A 31 -10.33 -6.03 11.29
N VAL A 32 -10.47 -6.84 10.23
CA VAL A 32 -9.50 -6.89 9.13
C VAL A 32 -9.42 -5.53 8.43
N ASP A 33 -10.56 -4.91 8.12
CA ASP A 33 -10.63 -3.60 7.46
C ASP A 33 -9.97 -2.51 8.30
N ALA A 34 -10.29 -2.46 9.60
CA ALA A 34 -9.70 -1.50 10.52
C ALA A 34 -8.17 -1.64 10.61
N PHE A 35 -7.64 -2.85 10.75
CA PHE A 35 -6.20 -3.08 10.84
C PHE A 35 -5.47 -2.78 9.53
N ILE A 36 -6.04 -3.19 8.38
CA ILE A 36 -5.43 -2.91 7.08
C ILE A 36 -5.43 -1.42 6.79
N ASN A 37 -6.54 -0.71 7.00
CA ASN A 37 -6.63 0.72 6.69
C ASN A 37 -5.84 1.57 7.68
N ASN A 38 -5.98 1.35 8.99
CA ASN A 38 -5.36 2.21 9.98
C ASN A 38 -3.87 1.92 10.21
N ILE A 39 -3.42 0.69 9.99
CA ILE A 39 -2.02 0.30 10.18
C ILE A 39 -1.35 -0.01 8.84
N GLY A 40 -1.91 -0.92 8.03
CA GLY A 40 -1.29 -1.39 6.80
C GLY A 40 -1.10 -0.29 5.75
N VAL A 41 -2.18 0.43 5.41
CA VAL A 41 -2.14 1.51 4.42
C VAL A 41 -1.27 2.68 4.90
N VAL A 42 -1.41 3.08 6.17
CA VAL A 42 -0.60 4.17 6.73
C VAL A 42 0.88 3.80 6.78
N ALA A 43 1.22 2.57 7.20
CA ALA A 43 2.60 2.08 7.18
C ALA A 43 3.19 2.07 5.77
N SER A 44 2.44 1.59 4.77
CA SER A 44 2.89 1.58 3.38
C SER A 44 3.11 3.00 2.84
N ALA A 45 2.24 3.94 3.17
CA ALA A 45 2.39 5.35 2.79
C ALA A 45 3.65 5.97 3.42
N ILE A 46 3.93 5.70 4.70
CA ILE A 46 5.15 6.17 5.38
C ILE A 46 6.39 5.57 4.70
N ILE A 47 6.40 4.26 4.44
CA ILE A 47 7.52 3.58 3.77
C ILE A 47 7.76 4.21 2.39
N MET A 48 6.73 4.43 1.59
CA MET A 48 6.83 5.08 0.29
C MET A 48 7.43 6.49 0.41
N CYS A 49 6.95 7.31 1.34
CA CYS A 49 7.49 8.64 1.57
C CYS A 49 8.97 8.61 1.98
N VAL A 50 9.35 7.69 2.86
CA VAL A 50 10.75 7.53 3.30
C VAL A 50 11.62 7.03 2.17
N VAL A 51 11.18 5.99 1.42
CA VAL A 51 11.96 5.44 0.31
C VAL A 51 12.17 6.49 -0.78
N VAL A 52 11.11 7.14 -1.25
CA VAL A 52 11.19 8.13 -2.34
C VAL A 52 11.88 9.41 -1.88
N GLY A 53 11.56 9.89 -0.67
CA GLY A 53 12.07 11.16 -0.15
C GLY A 53 13.50 11.08 0.36
N TRP A 54 13.84 10.03 1.13
CA TRP A 54 15.08 9.95 1.89
C TRP A 54 16.09 8.96 1.30
N VAL A 55 15.64 7.78 0.86
CA VAL A 55 16.53 6.75 0.32
C VAL A 55 16.90 7.08 -1.12
N LEU A 56 15.93 7.21 -1.99
CA LEU A 56 16.15 7.48 -3.41
C LEU A 56 16.47 8.96 -3.69
N ARG A 57 16.11 9.87 -2.78
CA ARG A 57 16.28 11.33 -2.94
C ARG A 57 15.75 11.87 -4.27
N ARG A 58 14.70 11.23 -4.83
CA ARG A 58 14.13 11.53 -6.14
C ARG A 58 13.03 12.59 -6.12
N THR A 59 12.81 13.26 -4.98
CA THR A 59 11.79 14.32 -4.84
C THR A 59 11.99 15.46 -5.85
N LYS A 60 13.26 15.78 -6.21
CA LYS A 60 13.54 16.79 -7.23
C LYS A 60 13.11 16.33 -8.62
N LEU A 61 13.44 15.10 -8.99
CA LEU A 61 13.04 14.51 -10.29
C LEU A 61 11.52 14.44 -10.41
N LEU A 62 10.83 14.07 -9.33
CA LEU A 62 9.37 14.05 -9.28
C LEU A 62 8.78 15.46 -9.45
N GLN A 63 9.38 16.48 -8.80
CA GLN A 63 9.00 17.87 -8.93
C GLN A 63 9.18 18.37 -10.38
N ASP A 64 10.33 18.06 -10.99
CA ASP A 64 10.65 18.48 -12.36
C ASP A 64 9.68 17.84 -13.35
N HIS A 65 9.34 16.56 -13.16
CA HIS A 65 8.35 15.86 -13.98
C HIS A 65 6.94 16.45 -13.84
N LEU A 66 6.51 16.71 -12.60
CA LEU A 66 5.21 17.36 -12.33
C LEU A 66 5.15 18.76 -12.95
N ASN A 67 6.22 19.53 -12.92
CA ASN A 67 6.29 20.86 -13.51
C ASN A 67 6.32 20.81 -15.05
N ALA A 68 6.81 19.72 -15.65
CA ALA A 68 6.81 19.53 -17.10
C ALA A 68 5.40 19.25 -17.65
N VAL A 69 4.57 18.54 -16.86
CA VAL A 69 3.20 18.15 -17.24
C VAL A 69 2.16 19.19 -16.80
N SER A 70 2.47 20.03 -15.81
CA SER A 70 1.56 21.03 -15.26
C SER A 70 1.74 22.38 -15.96
N GLU A 71 0.66 22.97 -16.44
CA GLU A 71 0.66 24.34 -17.00
C GLU A 71 0.98 25.41 -15.94
N SER A 72 0.81 25.10 -14.65
CA SER A 72 1.09 25.98 -13.52
C SER A 72 2.39 25.61 -12.82
N ARG A 73 3.41 26.47 -12.93
CA ARG A 73 4.72 26.31 -12.26
C ARG A 73 4.68 26.56 -10.75
N MET A 74 3.60 26.15 -10.08
CA MET A 74 3.44 26.42 -8.64
C MET A 74 4.09 25.35 -7.73
N ILE A 75 4.64 24.28 -8.30
CA ILE A 75 5.26 23.20 -7.53
C ILE A 75 6.72 23.57 -7.25
N GLY A 76 6.93 24.18 -6.09
CA GLY A 76 8.23 24.67 -5.65
C GLY A 76 8.81 23.90 -4.46
N LEU A 77 9.72 24.56 -3.74
CA LEU A 77 10.39 24.02 -2.57
C LEU A 77 9.40 23.59 -1.46
N TRP A 78 8.28 24.28 -1.34
CA TRP A 78 7.22 23.97 -0.38
C TRP A 78 6.65 22.57 -0.57
N TRP A 79 6.41 22.15 -1.81
CA TRP A 79 5.91 20.81 -2.11
C TRP A 79 6.91 19.73 -1.67
N ARG A 80 8.21 19.96 -1.92
CA ARG A 80 9.26 19.05 -1.48
C ARG A 80 9.35 18.92 0.03
N LEU A 81 9.23 20.04 0.75
CA LEU A 81 9.19 20.04 2.22
C LEU A 81 7.94 19.32 2.73
N LEU A 82 6.80 19.58 2.10
CA LEU A 82 5.52 18.99 2.49
C LEU A 82 5.56 17.47 2.32
N VAL A 83 5.92 16.96 1.15
CA VAL A 83 5.96 15.53 0.86
C VAL A 83 7.16 14.84 1.53
N GLY A 84 8.32 15.52 1.61
CA GLY A 84 9.54 14.92 2.14
C GLY A 84 9.67 14.96 3.67
N ALA A 85 8.95 15.87 4.35
CA ALA A 85 9.07 16.02 5.80
C ALA A 85 7.71 16.08 6.50
N VAL A 86 6.83 16.99 6.11
CA VAL A 86 5.59 17.24 6.86
C VAL A 86 4.66 16.03 6.82
N VAL A 87 4.40 15.48 5.64
CA VAL A 87 3.50 14.33 5.47
C VAL A 87 4.02 13.09 6.21
N PRO A 88 5.28 12.64 6.05
CA PRO A 88 5.76 11.47 6.77
C PRO A 88 5.82 11.66 8.28
N VAL A 89 6.07 12.88 8.79
CA VAL A 89 6.05 13.18 10.22
C VAL A 89 4.63 13.11 10.79
N LEU A 90 3.66 13.72 10.11
CA LEU A 90 2.25 13.66 10.53
C LEU A 90 1.70 12.24 10.49
N LEU A 91 1.95 11.51 9.39
CA LEU A 91 1.53 10.12 9.28
C LEU A 91 2.21 9.24 10.33
N GLY A 92 3.49 9.46 10.58
CA GLY A 92 4.24 8.75 11.62
C GLY A 92 3.68 9.00 13.01
N TYR A 93 3.33 10.23 13.33
CA TYR A 93 2.69 10.58 14.59
C TYR A 93 1.33 9.87 14.75
N MET A 94 0.47 9.96 13.75
CA MET A 94 -0.84 9.28 13.76
C MET A 94 -0.68 7.77 13.84
N PHE A 95 0.27 7.20 13.12
CA PHE A 95 0.58 5.78 13.15
C PHE A 95 1.01 5.31 14.53
N ILE A 96 1.90 6.03 15.20
CA ILE A 96 2.36 5.70 16.56
C ILE A 96 1.20 5.79 17.54
N GLN A 97 0.35 6.81 17.45
CA GLN A 97 -0.83 6.91 18.30
C GLN A 97 -1.80 5.75 18.12
N THR A 98 -2.14 5.42 16.87
CA THR A 98 -3.01 4.28 16.55
C THR A 98 -2.42 2.97 17.06
N LEU A 99 -1.12 2.76 16.83
CA LEU A 99 -0.43 1.56 17.28
C LEU A 99 -0.43 1.46 18.81
N TRP A 100 -0.17 2.58 19.50
CA TRP A 100 -0.21 2.64 20.95
C TRP A 100 -1.61 2.28 21.51
N THR A 101 -2.67 2.88 20.95
CA THR A 101 -4.05 2.60 21.34
C THR A 101 -4.40 1.13 21.15
N TYR A 102 -4.08 0.55 19.99
CA TYR A 102 -4.38 -0.85 19.69
C TYR A 102 -3.58 -1.85 20.57
N LEU A 103 -2.40 -1.45 21.02
CA LEU A 103 -1.57 -2.29 21.91
C LEU A 103 -1.96 -2.15 23.39
N SER A 104 -2.37 -0.94 23.83
CA SER A 104 -2.66 -0.67 25.25
C SER A 104 -4.09 -0.96 25.63
N GLU A 105 -5.04 -0.58 24.79
CA GLU A 105 -6.48 -0.67 25.07
C GLU A 105 -7.13 -1.84 24.31
N GLY A 106 -6.46 -2.33 23.25
CA GLY A 106 -7.05 -3.28 22.31
C GLY A 106 -7.98 -2.59 21.31
N TYR A 107 -8.26 -3.27 20.20
CA TYR A 107 -9.27 -2.82 19.25
C TYR A 107 -10.65 -3.25 19.75
N GLU A 108 -11.52 -2.27 20.07
CA GLU A 108 -12.88 -2.49 20.54
C GLU A 108 -13.01 -3.66 21.55
N SER A 109 -12.21 -3.61 22.63
CA SER A 109 -12.09 -4.68 23.61
C SER A 109 -13.41 -5.07 24.29
N GLU A 110 -14.44 -4.22 24.24
CA GLU A 110 -15.79 -4.52 24.71
C GLU A 110 -16.59 -5.38 23.72
N ALA A 111 -16.32 -5.24 22.41
CA ALA A 111 -17.05 -5.94 21.35
C ALA A 111 -16.34 -7.25 20.92
N TYR A 112 -14.99 -7.25 20.91
CA TYR A 112 -14.22 -8.36 20.39
C TYR A 112 -13.27 -8.96 21.42
N SER A 113 -13.15 -10.29 21.44
CA SER A 113 -12.19 -10.94 22.32
C SER A 113 -10.75 -10.69 21.86
N SER A 114 -9.81 -10.55 22.80
CA SER A 114 -8.40 -10.31 22.51
C SER A 114 -7.80 -11.38 21.57
N GLY A 115 -8.21 -12.64 21.69
CA GLY A 115 -7.76 -13.72 20.82
C GLY A 115 -8.24 -13.55 19.37
N PHE A 116 -9.46 -13.06 19.19
CA PHE A 116 -10.04 -12.79 17.87
C PHE A 116 -9.28 -11.66 17.17
N VAL A 117 -9.07 -10.54 17.83
CA VAL A 117 -8.30 -9.40 17.31
C VAL A 117 -6.83 -9.79 17.00
N MET A 118 -6.25 -10.67 17.82
CA MET A 118 -4.87 -11.13 17.59
C MET A 118 -4.74 -11.96 16.32
N VAL A 119 -5.72 -12.82 16.03
CA VAL A 119 -5.70 -13.67 14.84
C VAL A 119 -6.08 -12.88 13.58
N PHE A 120 -7.21 -12.19 13.59
CA PHE A 120 -7.76 -11.51 12.41
C PHE A 120 -7.15 -10.12 12.18
N GLY A 121 -6.76 -9.39 13.21
CA GLY A 121 -6.10 -8.10 13.10
C GLY A 121 -4.60 -8.25 12.86
N TRP A 122 -3.85 -8.63 13.91
CA TRP A 122 -2.39 -8.74 13.86
C TRP A 122 -1.91 -9.87 12.95
N GLY A 123 -2.63 -11.01 12.94
CA GLY A 123 -2.31 -12.14 12.08
C GLY A 123 -2.41 -11.78 10.60
N MET A 124 -3.44 -11.02 10.21
CA MET A 124 -3.62 -10.57 8.82
C MET A 124 -2.52 -9.60 8.38
N LEU A 125 -2.13 -8.65 9.24
CA LEU A 125 -0.98 -7.76 8.97
C LEU A 125 0.32 -8.55 8.74
N LEU A 126 0.54 -9.58 9.55
CA LEU A 126 1.70 -10.45 9.42
C LEU A 126 1.67 -11.23 8.09
N VAL A 127 0.52 -11.77 7.71
CA VAL A 127 0.35 -12.47 6.42
C VAL A 127 0.62 -11.53 5.24
N VAL A 128 0.12 -10.30 5.28
CA VAL A 128 0.37 -9.30 4.24
C VAL A 128 1.85 -8.93 4.18
N ALA A 129 2.49 -8.69 5.33
CA ALA A 129 3.91 -8.34 5.40
C ALA A 129 4.80 -9.48 4.87
N LEU A 130 4.53 -10.73 5.28
CA LEU A 130 5.26 -11.89 4.78
C LEU A 130 5.00 -12.13 3.29
N GLY A 131 3.75 -11.99 2.84
CA GLY A 131 3.39 -12.10 1.42
C GLY A 131 4.14 -11.08 0.57
N THR A 132 4.22 -9.84 1.03
CA THR A 132 4.97 -8.78 0.37
C THR A 132 6.47 -9.08 0.33
N ALA A 133 7.03 -9.56 1.44
CA ALA A 133 8.43 -9.96 1.50
C ALA A 133 8.75 -11.11 0.53
N VAL A 134 7.91 -12.14 0.50
CA VAL A 134 8.07 -13.27 -0.44
C VAL A 134 7.95 -12.79 -1.89
N MET A 135 6.96 -11.97 -2.20
CA MET A 135 6.79 -11.40 -3.55
C MET A 135 8.00 -10.55 -3.98
N SER A 136 8.60 -9.83 -3.05
CA SER A 136 9.82 -9.02 -3.30
C SER A 136 11.05 -9.88 -3.65
N LEU A 137 11.11 -11.13 -3.20
CA LEU A 137 12.20 -12.06 -3.50
C LEU A 137 12.05 -12.75 -4.86
N ILE A 138 10.87 -12.68 -5.48
CA ILE A 138 10.65 -13.27 -6.80
C ILE A 138 11.24 -12.36 -7.86
N PRO A 139 12.22 -12.82 -8.65
CA PRO A 139 12.82 -12.01 -9.69
C PRO A 139 11.79 -11.65 -10.77
N TRP A 140 11.81 -10.42 -11.21
CA TRP A 140 10.97 -9.95 -12.31
C TRP A 140 11.39 -10.68 -13.59
N LYS A 141 10.40 -11.11 -14.38
CA LYS A 141 10.64 -11.84 -15.63
C LYS A 141 11.21 -10.93 -16.73
N THR A 142 10.93 -9.64 -16.66
CA THR A 142 11.40 -8.65 -17.64
C THR A 142 12.41 -7.74 -16.95
N PRO A 143 13.67 -7.69 -17.40
CA PRO A 143 14.66 -6.75 -16.88
C PRO A 143 14.21 -5.30 -17.15
N VAL A 144 14.58 -4.40 -16.25
CA VAL A 144 14.20 -2.97 -16.32
C VAL A 144 14.67 -2.33 -17.61
N ASP A 145 15.85 -2.74 -18.08
CA ASP A 145 16.49 -2.23 -19.31
C ASP A 145 15.66 -2.57 -20.57
N GLU A 146 15.04 -3.75 -20.60
CA GLU A 146 14.16 -4.17 -21.70
C GLU A 146 12.83 -3.40 -21.70
N PHE A 147 12.32 -3.07 -20.51
CA PHE A 147 11.12 -2.24 -20.38
C PHE A 147 11.37 -0.80 -20.85
N GLU A 148 12.53 -0.24 -20.52
CA GLU A 148 12.93 1.10 -20.95
C GLU A 148 13.12 1.17 -22.49
N ALA A 149 13.69 0.13 -23.09
CA ALA A 149 13.82 -0.01 -24.54
C ALA A 149 12.44 -0.06 -25.23
N LEU A 150 11.50 -0.86 -24.70
CA LEU A 150 10.13 -0.97 -25.23
C LEU A 150 9.36 0.34 -25.15
N THR A 151 9.54 1.12 -24.07
CA THR A 151 8.88 2.42 -23.91
C THR A 151 9.43 3.47 -24.88
N LEU A 152 10.72 3.46 -25.15
CA LEU A 152 11.35 4.33 -26.14
C LEU A 152 10.93 3.97 -27.58
N GLU A 153 10.81 2.68 -27.88
CA GLU A 153 10.36 2.18 -29.18
C GLU A 153 8.87 2.53 -29.43
N ALA A 154 8.02 2.40 -28.41
CA ALA A 154 6.63 2.81 -28.48
C ALA A 154 6.48 4.33 -28.69
N ALA A 155 7.25 5.15 -28.00
CA ALA A 155 7.24 6.60 -28.16
C ALA A 155 7.69 7.05 -29.56
N SER A 156 8.66 6.36 -30.17
CA SER A 156 9.13 6.65 -31.52
C SER A 156 8.10 6.29 -32.61
N GLN A 157 7.22 5.32 -32.34
CA GLN A 157 6.14 4.94 -33.27
C GLN A 157 4.91 5.86 -33.22
N GLU A 158 4.76 6.65 -32.16
CA GLU A 158 3.69 7.66 -32.05
C GLU A 158 4.05 9.00 -32.72
N GLU A 159 5.34 9.21 -33.04
CA GLU A 159 5.83 10.43 -33.71
C GLU A 159 5.85 10.33 -35.28
N ASP A 160 5.66 9.14 -35.85
CA ASP A 160 5.56 8.89 -37.28
C ASP A 160 4.09 8.76 -37.75
#